data_8386bf6621f86bbe63dfe6023259d6db
#
_entry.id   8386bf6621f86bbe63dfe6023259d6db
#
_cell.length_a   1.000
_cell.length_b   1.000
_cell.length_c   1.000
_cell.angle_alpha   90.00
_cell.angle_beta   90.00
_cell.angle_gamma   90.00
#
_symmetry.space_group_name_H-M   'P 1'
#
loop_
_entity.id
_entity.type
_entity.pdbx_description
1 polymer ?
#
loop_
_entity_poly.entity_id
_entity_poly.type
_entity_poly.pdbx_seq_one_letter_code
_entity_poly.pdbx_strand_id
1 'polypeptide(L)'
;MKVMKFGGTSVGTPQRMKEVTKLVTKSGEPVFVVLSAMSGTTNSLVEISDYLYKKNPDGANEVINRLEQKYAKHVDELYSKEETKSATREFLRGEFDFLRSFTKELFTSFEEKSIVAQGEIISTNMVVNYMKEQGINAVLLNALDFMRTDKNAEPDPMYIREKLKPILAENEGAQVYLTQGFICRNAYGEVDNLQRGGSDYTASLIGEAISAEEIQIWTDIDGMHNNDPRVVDKTDPVHQLHFEEAAELAYFGAKILHPTCIQPAKYAGIPVRLLNTMDPDAEGTTISNKTEYGKIKAIAAKDNITAIKIKSSRMLLATGFLRKVFEIFESYQTSIDMICTSEVGVSMSIDNSAHLGEIVDELKKYGTVTVDTNMCIVCVVGDLDWSNIGFETLALDALKDIPVRMVSYGGSNYNISFLIREEDKKRALQNLSNTIFYKK
;
A
#
# COMPACT_ATOMS: atom_id res chain seq x y z
N MET A 1 18.08 4.57 -15.33
CA MET A 1 16.70 5.08 -15.56
C MET A 1 15.93 4.99 -14.24
N LYS A 2 15.16 6.04 -13.89
CA LYS A 2 14.31 6.04 -12.68
C LYS A 2 12.91 5.51 -13.00
N VAL A 3 12.25 4.95 -11.98
CA VAL A 3 10.82 4.62 -12.03
C VAL A 3 10.07 5.62 -11.18
N MET A 4 9.06 6.29 -11.75
CA MET A 4 8.22 7.26 -11.05
C MET A 4 6.78 6.77 -11.01
N LYS A 5 6.23 6.54 -9.81
CA LYS A 5 4.82 6.15 -9.67
C LYS A 5 4.01 7.33 -9.13
N PHE A 6 2.87 7.58 -9.74
CA PHE A 6 1.94 8.60 -9.29
C PHE A 6 0.61 7.99 -8.86
N GLY A 7 0.17 8.33 -7.65
CA GLY A 7 -1.10 7.90 -7.08
C GLY A 7 -2.32 8.57 -7.71
N GLY A 8 -3.50 8.06 -7.42
CA GLY A 8 -4.75 8.58 -7.98
C GLY A 8 -5.01 10.06 -7.65
N THR A 9 -4.59 10.54 -6.48
CA THR A 9 -4.66 11.95 -6.10
C THR A 9 -3.73 12.82 -6.96
N SER A 10 -2.56 12.29 -7.34
CA SER A 10 -1.58 12.99 -8.19
C SER A 10 -2.04 13.16 -9.64
N VAL A 11 -2.95 12.33 -10.14
CA VAL A 11 -3.53 12.39 -11.49
C VAL A 11 -5.05 12.62 -11.46
N GLY A 12 -5.59 13.04 -10.32
CA GLY A 12 -7.03 13.12 -10.05
C GLY A 12 -7.79 14.22 -10.81
N THR A 13 -7.09 15.15 -11.44
CA THR A 13 -7.69 16.23 -12.24
C THR A 13 -6.84 16.52 -13.48
N PRO A 14 -7.40 17.12 -14.54
CA PRO A 14 -6.65 17.56 -15.71
C PRO A 14 -5.45 18.46 -15.38
N GLN A 15 -5.62 19.38 -14.43
CA GLN A 15 -4.52 20.27 -14.01
C GLN A 15 -3.37 19.46 -13.38
N ARG A 16 -3.67 18.48 -12.53
CA ARG A 16 -2.64 17.62 -11.92
C ARG A 16 -1.94 16.73 -12.94
N MET A 17 -2.65 16.22 -13.96
CA MET A 17 -2.03 15.49 -15.07
C MET A 17 -1.00 16.38 -15.82
N LYS A 18 -1.30 17.67 -16.00
CA LYS A 18 -0.37 18.64 -16.59
C LYS A 18 0.86 18.85 -15.70
N GLU A 19 0.67 18.95 -14.39
CA GLU A 19 1.75 19.12 -13.41
C GLU A 19 2.63 17.86 -13.34
N VAL A 20 2.05 16.68 -13.30
CA VAL A 20 2.77 15.38 -13.35
C VAL A 20 3.60 15.31 -14.64
N THR A 21 3.04 15.69 -15.78
CA THR A 21 3.78 15.71 -17.06
C THR A 21 5.03 16.61 -16.98
N LYS A 22 4.91 17.82 -16.39
CA LYS A 22 6.06 18.71 -16.18
C LYS A 22 7.11 18.09 -15.26
N LEU A 23 6.67 17.43 -14.19
CA LEU A 23 7.54 16.77 -13.22
C LEU A 23 8.35 15.64 -13.86
N VAL A 24 7.67 14.78 -14.61
CA VAL A 24 8.25 13.62 -15.31
C VAL A 24 9.32 14.07 -16.32
N THR A 25 9.12 15.20 -16.98
CA THR A 25 10.04 15.72 -18.02
C THR A 25 11.09 16.71 -17.50
N LYS A 26 11.06 17.06 -16.20
CA LYS A 26 11.94 18.08 -15.59
C LYS A 26 13.43 17.77 -15.76
N SER A 27 13.83 16.49 -15.65
CA SER A 27 15.24 16.08 -15.77
C SER A 27 15.76 16.00 -17.21
N GLY A 28 14.88 15.85 -18.19
CA GLY A 28 15.24 15.53 -19.56
C GLY A 28 15.79 14.12 -19.80
N GLU A 29 15.95 13.31 -18.77
CA GLU A 29 16.41 11.91 -18.85
C GLU A 29 15.25 10.96 -19.11
N PRO A 30 15.49 9.82 -19.77
CA PRO A 30 14.48 8.79 -19.93
C PRO A 30 13.96 8.29 -18.57
N VAL A 31 12.64 8.17 -18.45
CA VAL A 31 11.98 7.77 -17.22
C VAL A 31 10.88 6.75 -17.47
N PHE A 32 10.72 5.82 -16.53
CA PHE A 32 9.59 4.89 -16.52
C PHE A 32 8.51 5.39 -15.56
N VAL A 33 7.28 5.55 -16.05
CA VAL A 33 6.16 6.13 -15.29
C VAL A 33 5.07 5.10 -15.09
N VAL A 34 4.63 4.94 -13.83
CA VAL A 34 3.51 4.08 -13.44
C VAL A 34 2.39 4.95 -12.91
N LEU A 35 1.21 4.87 -13.51
CA LEU A 35 0.05 5.64 -13.07
C LEU A 35 -1.05 4.76 -12.49
N SER A 36 -1.68 5.27 -11.45
CA SER A 36 -2.95 4.76 -10.93
C SER A 36 -4.14 5.31 -11.70
N ALA A 37 -5.31 4.75 -11.48
CA ALA A 37 -6.58 5.35 -11.87
C ALA A 37 -6.72 6.77 -11.28
N MET A 38 -7.47 7.63 -11.95
CA MET A 38 -7.85 8.94 -11.39
C MET A 38 -8.62 8.77 -10.09
N SER A 39 -8.41 9.67 -9.15
CA SER A 39 -9.10 9.68 -7.84
C SER A 39 -10.62 9.53 -7.98
N GLY A 40 -11.18 8.58 -7.22
CA GLY A 40 -12.60 8.25 -7.21
C GLY A 40 -13.07 7.32 -8.34
N THR A 41 -12.25 7.08 -9.37
CA THR A 41 -12.64 6.20 -10.49
C THR A 41 -12.73 4.74 -10.04
N THR A 42 -11.75 4.23 -9.32
CA THR A 42 -11.77 2.85 -8.81
C THR A 42 -13.01 2.59 -7.95
N ASN A 43 -13.40 3.54 -7.08
CA ASN A 43 -14.61 3.42 -6.27
C ASN A 43 -15.88 3.33 -7.15
N SER A 44 -15.96 4.14 -8.21
CA SER A 44 -17.10 4.07 -9.14
C SER A 44 -17.13 2.75 -9.91
N LEU A 45 -15.97 2.20 -10.29
CA LEU A 45 -15.88 0.89 -10.97
C LEU A 45 -16.28 -0.26 -10.05
N VAL A 46 -15.90 -0.20 -8.77
CA VAL A 46 -16.37 -1.14 -7.75
C VAL A 46 -17.87 -1.01 -7.52
N GLU A 47 -18.41 0.23 -7.47
CA GLU A 47 -19.86 0.49 -7.36
C GLU A 47 -20.63 -0.12 -8.53
N ILE A 48 -20.10 -0.04 -9.76
CA ILE A 48 -20.66 -0.71 -10.95
C ILE A 48 -20.71 -2.23 -10.72
N SER A 49 -19.61 -2.83 -10.29
CA SER A 49 -19.53 -4.27 -9.99
C SER A 49 -20.54 -4.69 -8.92
N ASP A 50 -20.67 -3.91 -7.86
CA ASP A 50 -21.66 -4.15 -6.79
C ASP A 50 -23.11 -4.18 -7.30
N TYR A 51 -23.46 -3.26 -8.21
CA TYR A 51 -24.77 -3.27 -8.86
C TYR A 51 -24.98 -4.50 -9.75
N LEU A 52 -23.94 -4.92 -10.48
CA LEU A 52 -24.01 -6.11 -11.33
C LEU A 52 -24.15 -7.41 -10.51
N TYR A 53 -23.44 -7.54 -9.40
CA TYR A 53 -23.65 -8.67 -8.47
C TYR A 53 -25.07 -8.72 -7.92
N LYS A 54 -25.69 -7.56 -7.69
CA LYS A 54 -27.09 -7.43 -7.24
C LYS A 54 -28.10 -7.56 -8.38
N LYS A 55 -27.63 -7.86 -9.62
CA LYS A 55 -28.49 -7.95 -10.84
C LYS A 55 -29.29 -6.67 -11.09
N ASN A 56 -28.67 -5.53 -10.85
CA ASN A 56 -29.24 -4.21 -11.10
C ASN A 56 -28.49 -3.48 -12.23
N PRO A 57 -28.77 -3.80 -13.50
CA PRO A 57 -28.09 -3.17 -14.64
C PRO A 57 -28.40 -1.67 -14.78
N ASP A 58 -29.58 -1.23 -14.33
CA ASP A 58 -29.95 0.19 -14.40
C ASP A 58 -29.08 1.04 -13.46
N GLY A 59 -28.86 0.58 -12.22
CA GLY A 59 -27.94 1.22 -11.28
C GLY A 59 -26.51 1.25 -11.80
N ALA A 60 -26.04 0.14 -12.39
CA ALA A 60 -24.72 0.09 -13.01
C ALA A 60 -24.59 1.12 -14.15
N ASN A 61 -25.58 1.19 -15.05
CA ASN A 61 -25.60 2.14 -16.17
C ASN A 61 -25.64 3.60 -15.70
N GLU A 62 -26.31 3.90 -14.60
CA GLU A 62 -26.34 5.26 -14.02
C GLU A 62 -24.92 5.68 -13.58
N VAL A 63 -24.18 4.79 -12.89
CA VAL A 63 -22.79 5.06 -12.47
C VAL A 63 -21.87 5.20 -13.68
N ILE A 64 -22.03 4.32 -14.69
CA ILE A 64 -21.26 4.40 -15.95
C ILE A 64 -21.49 5.77 -16.63
N ASN A 65 -22.75 6.21 -16.77
CA ASN A 65 -23.07 7.48 -17.40
C ASN A 65 -22.49 8.68 -16.64
N ARG A 66 -22.56 8.65 -15.30
CA ARG A 66 -21.98 9.69 -14.44
C ARG A 66 -20.47 9.75 -14.62
N LEU A 67 -19.80 8.60 -14.69
CA LEU A 67 -18.37 8.52 -14.88
C LEU A 67 -17.96 9.00 -16.28
N GLU A 68 -18.67 8.61 -17.32
CA GLU A 68 -18.45 9.05 -18.70
C GLU A 68 -18.56 10.57 -18.84
N GLN A 69 -19.59 11.19 -18.24
CA GLN A 69 -19.76 12.64 -18.23
C GLN A 69 -18.58 13.34 -17.55
N LYS A 70 -18.10 12.79 -16.41
CA LYS A 70 -16.92 13.30 -15.73
C LYS A 70 -15.70 13.30 -16.65
N TYR A 71 -15.45 12.20 -17.34
CA TYR A 71 -14.30 12.08 -18.24
C TYR A 71 -14.44 12.94 -19.50
N ALA A 72 -15.63 13.10 -20.06
CA ALA A 72 -15.90 14.00 -21.17
C ALA A 72 -15.48 15.45 -20.81
N LYS A 73 -15.87 15.93 -19.62
CA LYS A 73 -15.45 17.23 -19.11
C LYS A 73 -13.92 17.32 -18.95
N HIS A 74 -13.29 16.27 -18.43
CA HIS A 74 -11.84 16.24 -18.26
C HIS A 74 -11.08 16.30 -19.61
N VAL A 75 -11.62 15.70 -20.68
CA VAL A 75 -11.08 15.82 -22.03
C VAL A 75 -11.04 17.28 -22.49
N ASP A 76 -12.13 18.02 -22.25
CA ASP A 76 -12.21 19.43 -22.64
C ASP A 76 -11.21 20.32 -21.89
N GLU A 77 -10.96 20.01 -20.63
CA GLU A 77 -10.05 20.77 -19.77
C GLU A 77 -8.57 20.37 -19.96
N LEU A 78 -8.30 19.11 -20.33
CA LEU A 78 -6.94 18.58 -20.45
C LEU A 78 -6.26 19.03 -21.76
N TYR A 79 -6.96 18.86 -22.88
CA TYR A 79 -6.39 19.07 -24.20
C TYR A 79 -6.72 20.43 -24.79
N SER A 80 -5.82 20.95 -25.63
CA SER A 80 -6.02 22.18 -26.38
C SER A 80 -6.37 21.93 -27.84
N LYS A 81 -5.90 20.80 -28.44
CA LYS A 81 -6.11 20.46 -29.86
C LYS A 81 -7.39 19.61 -30.02
N GLU A 82 -8.24 20.02 -30.97
CA GLU A 82 -9.49 19.29 -31.25
C GLU A 82 -9.23 17.86 -31.79
N GLU A 83 -8.13 17.63 -32.50
CA GLU A 83 -7.74 16.30 -32.95
C GLU A 83 -7.50 15.35 -31.77
N THR A 84 -6.74 15.79 -30.76
CA THR A 84 -6.47 15.01 -29.54
C THR A 84 -7.75 14.77 -28.74
N LYS A 85 -8.60 15.80 -28.62
CA LYS A 85 -9.91 15.67 -27.96
C LYS A 85 -10.79 14.63 -28.65
N SER A 86 -10.88 14.69 -29.98
CA SER A 86 -11.72 13.76 -30.77
C SER A 86 -11.22 12.32 -30.63
N ALA A 87 -9.92 12.09 -30.80
CA ALA A 87 -9.32 10.76 -30.64
C ALA A 87 -9.51 10.20 -29.22
N THR A 88 -9.36 11.04 -28.18
CA THR A 88 -9.57 10.60 -26.80
C THR A 88 -11.02 10.34 -26.48
N ARG A 89 -11.96 11.13 -27.03
CA ARG A 89 -13.40 10.87 -26.88
C ARG A 89 -13.82 9.56 -27.56
N GLU A 90 -13.26 9.23 -28.72
CA GLU A 90 -13.52 7.98 -29.40
C GLU A 90 -13.00 6.79 -28.58
N PHE A 91 -11.79 6.87 -28.07
CA PHE A 91 -11.23 5.87 -27.14
C PHE A 91 -12.13 5.70 -25.92
N LEU A 92 -12.49 6.78 -25.22
CA LEU A 92 -13.35 6.71 -24.03
C LEU A 92 -14.72 6.08 -24.34
N ARG A 93 -15.32 6.39 -25.49
CA ARG A 93 -16.57 5.75 -25.91
C ARG A 93 -16.41 4.23 -25.97
N GLY A 94 -15.34 3.74 -26.57
CA GLY A 94 -15.03 2.31 -26.62
C GLY A 94 -14.97 1.67 -25.23
N GLU A 95 -14.25 2.32 -24.28
CA GLU A 95 -14.10 1.81 -22.92
C GLU A 95 -15.44 1.84 -22.12
N PHE A 96 -16.25 2.89 -22.29
CA PHE A 96 -17.55 2.95 -21.64
C PHE A 96 -18.57 1.99 -22.26
N ASP A 97 -18.50 1.75 -23.57
CA ASP A 97 -19.31 0.71 -24.24
C ASP A 97 -18.89 -0.69 -23.78
N PHE A 98 -17.60 -0.91 -23.56
CA PHE A 98 -17.10 -2.15 -22.96
C PHE A 98 -17.65 -2.34 -21.52
N LEU A 99 -17.65 -1.32 -20.68
CA LEU A 99 -18.28 -1.38 -19.36
C LEU A 99 -19.79 -1.69 -19.43
N ARG A 100 -20.50 -1.11 -20.41
CA ARG A 100 -21.93 -1.39 -20.62
C ARG A 100 -22.20 -2.81 -21.09
N SER A 101 -21.25 -3.48 -21.76
CA SER A 101 -21.45 -4.86 -22.22
C SER A 101 -21.70 -5.82 -21.06
N PHE A 102 -21.07 -5.61 -19.90
CA PHE A 102 -21.24 -6.45 -18.71
C PHE A 102 -22.64 -6.35 -18.07
N THR A 103 -23.43 -5.33 -18.41
CA THR A 103 -24.82 -5.23 -17.91
C THR A 103 -25.77 -6.24 -18.54
N LYS A 104 -25.33 -6.95 -19.59
CA LYS A 104 -26.14 -7.90 -20.38
C LYS A 104 -25.76 -9.35 -20.15
N GLU A 105 -24.71 -9.64 -19.40
CA GLU A 105 -24.12 -10.95 -19.25
C GLU A 105 -24.15 -11.44 -17.79
N LEU A 106 -23.76 -12.71 -17.59
CA LEU A 106 -23.50 -13.22 -16.25
C LEU A 106 -22.25 -12.54 -15.70
N PHE A 107 -22.34 -12.08 -14.46
CA PHE A 107 -21.27 -11.32 -13.81
C PHE A 107 -20.59 -12.16 -12.74
N THR A 108 -19.28 -12.26 -12.80
CA THR A 108 -18.42 -13.01 -11.88
C THR A 108 -17.23 -12.16 -11.43
N SER A 109 -16.36 -12.71 -10.57
CA SER A 109 -15.14 -12.04 -10.14
C SER A 109 -14.13 -11.77 -11.27
N PHE A 110 -14.22 -12.46 -12.41
CA PHE A 110 -13.37 -12.20 -13.56
C PHE A 110 -13.77 -10.91 -14.29
N GLU A 111 -15.08 -10.73 -14.49
CA GLU A 111 -15.60 -9.51 -15.10
C GLU A 111 -15.35 -8.30 -14.19
N GLU A 112 -15.47 -8.47 -12.86
CA GLU A 112 -15.14 -7.42 -11.90
C GLU A 112 -13.72 -6.91 -12.07
N LYS A 113 -12.72 -7.81 -12.18
CA LYS A 113 -11.33 -7.42 -12.37
C LYS A 113 -11.13 -6.67 -13.69
N SER A 114 -11.82 -7.07 -14.75
CA SER A 114 -11.81 -6.41 -16.05
C SER A 114 -12.44 -5.01 -15.98
N ILE A 115 -13.50 -4.84 -15.23
CA ILE A 115 -14.14 -3.53 -14.98
C ILE A 115 -13.18 -2.63 -14.21
N VAL A 116 -12.64 -3.12 -13.09
CA VAL A 116 -11.77 -2.30 -12.23
C VAL A 116 -10.50 -1.87 -12.96
N ALA A 117 -9.95 -2.70 -13.86
CA ALA A 117 -8.78 -2.37 -14.66
C ALA A 117 -8.97 -1.14 -15.57
N GLN A 118 -10.20 -0.80 -15.93
CA GLN A 118 -10.49 0.34 -16.80
C GLN A 118 -10.03 1.67 -16.21
N GLY A 119 -9.95 1.78 -14.91
CA GLY A 119 -9.48 2.99 -14.25
C GLY A 119 -8.07 3.39 -14.65
N GLU A 120 -7.13 2.46 -14.60
CA GLU A 120 -5.73 2.66 -14.98
C GLU A 120 -5.57 2.76 -16.51
N ILE A 121 -6.32 1.98 -17.28
CA ILE A 121 -6.31 2.03 -18.74
C ILE A 121 -6.72 3.41 -19.23
N ILE A 122 -7.81 3.95 -18.73
CA ILE A 122 -8.30 5.29 -19.11
C ILE A 122 -7.30 6.37 -18.67
N SER A 123 -6.86 6.34 -17.43
CA SER A 123 -5.94 7.34 -16.86
C SER A 123 -4.66 7.45 -17.67
N THR A 124 -4.02 6.31 -17.98
CA THR A 124 -2.75 6.28 -18.72
C THR A 124 -2.89 6.72 -20.18
N ASN A 125 -3.99 6.34 -20.86
CA ASN A 125 -4.27 6.82 -22.20
C ASN A 125 -4.46 8.34 -22.25
N MET A 126 -5.17 8.89 -21.29
CA MET A 126 -5.34 10.36 -21.21
C MET A 126 -4.01 11.08 -21.04
N VAL A 127 -3.16 10.61 -20.14
CA VAL A 127 -1.88 11.27 -19.87
C VAL A 127 -0.92 11.12 -21.06
N VAL A 128 -0.81 9.94 -21.70
CA VAL A 128 0.07 9.77 -22.85
C VAL A 128 -0.37 10.60 -24.05
N ASN A 129 -1.70 10.73 -24.28
CA ASN A 129 -2.22 11.59 -25.33
C ASN A 129 -1.91 13.07 -25.08
N TYR A 130 -1.98 13.51 -23.82
CA TYR A 130 -1.56 14.86 -23.43
C TYR A 130 -0.06 15.07 -23.66
N MET A 131 0.79 14.11 -23.26
CA MET A 131 2.23 14.20 -23.48
C MET A 131 2.56 14.32 -24.97
N LYS A 132 1.92 13.51 -25.82
CA LYS A 132 2.07 13.56 -27.28
C LYS A 132 1.60 14.91 -27.85
N GLU A 133 0.49 15.46 -27.36
CA GLU A 133 0.01 16.79 -27.75
C GLU A 133 1.04 17.87 -27.44
N GLN A 134 1.80 17.74 -26.35
CA GLN A 134 2.87 18.65 -25.95
C GLN A 134 4.19 18.37 -26.69
N GLY A 135 4.24 17.41 -27.62
CA GLY A 135 5.44 17.06 -28.37
C GLY A 135 6.46 16.22 -27.61
N ILE A 136 6.06 15.63 -26.48
CA ILE A 136 6.91 14.74 -25.68
C ILE A 136 6.90 13.35 -26.34
N ASN A 137 8.10 12.77 -26.54
CA ASN A 137 8.25 11.40 -27.04
C ASN A 137 7.90 10.40 -25.92
N ALA A 138 6.59 10.15 -25.75
CA ALA A 138 6.03 9.25 -24.76
C ALA A 138 5.40 8.02 -25.42
N VAL A 139 5.66 6.85 -24.86
CA VAL A 139 5.07 5.57 -25.30
C VAL A 139 4.24 4.98 -24.17
N LEU A 140 3.06 4.45 -24.49
CA LEU A 140 2.24 3.69 -23.57
C LEU A 140 2.56 2.21 -23.73
N LEU A 141 3.06 1.60 -22.66
CA LEU A 141 3.30 0.16 -22.58
C LEU A 141 2.13 -0.45 -21.80
N ASN A 142 1.42 -1.38 -22.45
CA ASN A 142 0.29 -2.03 -21.81
C ASN A 142 0.77 -3.02 -20.74
N ALA A 143 0.42 -2.77 -19.48
CA ALA A 143 0.81 -3.63 -18.36
C ALA A 143 0.39 -5.10 -18.56
N LEU A 144 -0.74 -5.34 -19.22
CA LEU A 144 -1.25 -6.69 -19.48
C LEU A 144 -0.35 -7.52 -20.43
N ASP A 145 0.63 -6.89 -21.10
CA ASP A 145 1.56 -7.59 -21.99
C ASP A 145 2.78 -8.14 -21.26
N PHE A 146 3.12 -7.60 -20.08
CA PHE A 146 4.32 -7.99 -19.33
C PHE A 146 4.11 -8.20 -17.82
N MET A 147 3.03 -7.69 -17.22
CA MET A 147 2.74 -7.92 -15.80
C MET A 147 1.93 -9.22 -15.62
N ARG A 148 2.45 -10.12 -14.79
CA ARG A 148 1.79 -11.41 -14.51
C ARG A 148 1.98 -11.84 -13.06
N THR A 149 0.96 -12.54 -12.53
CA THR A 149 1.05 -13.32 -11.30
C THR A 149 1.14 -14.81 -11.62
N ASP A 150 1.73 -15.57 -10.70
CA ASP A 150 1.80 -17.03 -10.75
C ASP A 150 0.48 -17.69 -10.28
N LYS A 151 0.50 -19.03 -10.14
CA LYS A 151 -0.67 -19.80 -9.67
C LYS A 151 -1.08 -19.54 -8.21
N ASN A 152 -0.20 -18.94 -7.43
CA ASN A 152 -0.44 -18.55 -6.04
C ASN A 152 -0.87 -17.09 -5.91
N ALA A 153 -1.17 -16.43 -7.04
CA ALA A 153 -1.45 -15.01 -7.13
C ALA A 153 -0.28 -14.09 -6.68
N GLU A 154 0.95 -14.62 -6.66
CA GLU A 154 2.16 -13.85 -6.40
C GLU A 154 2.75 -13.32 -7.72
N PRO A 155 3.34 -12.12 -7.75
CA PRO A 155 4.00 -11.61 -8.95
C PRO A 155 5.08 -12.57 -9.47
N ASP A 156 5.24 -12.64 -10.79
CA ASP A 156 6.27 -13.43 -11.46
C ASP A 156 7.40 -12.52 -12.00
N PRO A 157 8.43 -12.21 -11.20
CA PRO A 157 9.48 -11.25 -11.57
C PRO A 157 10.29 -11.70 -12.81
N MET A 158 10.48 -13.00 -12.98
CA MET A 158 11.21 -13.52 -14.14
C MET A 158 10.44 -13.25 -15.43
N TYR A 159 9.16 -13.58 -15.44
CA TYR A 159 8.29 -13.31 -16.59
C TYR A 159 8.23 -11.81 -16.91
N ILE A 160 8.07 -10.97 -15.89
CA ILE A 160 8.01 -9.51 -16.05
C ILE A 160 9.30 -9.03 -16.73
N ARG A 161 10.45 -9.43 -16.24
CA ARG A 161 11.77 -9.07 -16.80
C ARG A 161 11.93 -9.53 -18.24
N GLU A 162 11.58 -10.79 -18.54
CA GLU A 162 11.71 -11.38 -19.89
C GLU A 162 10.80 -10.69 -20.90
N LYS A 163 9.60 -10.32 -20.51
CA LYS A 163 8.63 -9.66 -21.39
C LYS A 163 8.88 -8.17 -21.56
N LEU A 164 9.28 -7.49 -20.50
CA LEU A 164 9.50 -6.03 -20.54
C LEU A 164 10.76 -5.66 -21.36
N LYS A 165 11.81 -6.49 -21.31
CA LYS A 165 13.06 -6.20 -21.99
C LYS A 165 12.91 -5.99 -23.51
N PRO A 166 12.27 -6.89 -24.30
CA PRO A 166 12.07 -6.64 -25.74
C PRO A 166 11.17 -5.45 -26.00
N ILE A 167 10.12 -5.23 -25.19
CA ILE A 167 9.22 -4.09 -25.34
C ILE A 167 9.98 -2.76 -25.21
N LEU A 168 10.92 -2.67 -24.27
CA LEU A 168 11.77 -1.48 -24.12
C LEU A 168 12.72 -1.31 -25.31
N ALA A 169 13.29 -2.41 -25.83
CA ALA A 169 14.18 -2.36 -26.99
C ALA A 169 13.45 -1.90 -28.28
N GLU A 170 12.21 -2.32 -28.48
CA GLU A 170 11.37 -1.88 -29.60
C GLU A 170 11.00 -0.39 -29.52
N ASN A 171 11.02 0.20 -28.32
CA ASN A 171 10.69 1.60 -28.07
C ASN A 171 11.91 2.42 -27.64
N GLU A 172 13.12 1.98 -28.03
CA GLU A 172 14.36 2.67 -27.71
C GLU A 172 14.32 4.15 -28.18
N GLY A 173 14.79 5.05 -27.31
CA GLY A 173 14.78 6.50 -27.57
C GLY A 173 13.52 7.23 -27.11
N ALA A 174 12.54 6.56 -26.52
CA ALA A 174 11.45 7.25 -25.85
C ALA A 174 11.96 8.02 -24.62
N GLN A 175 11.42 9.23 -24.43
CA GLN A 175 11.70 10.05 -23.23
C GLN A 175 10.88 9.55 -22.03
N VAL A 176 9.67 9.09 -22.27
CA VAL A 176 8.76 8.62 -21.22
C VAL A 176 8.18 7.25 -21.61
N TYR A 177 8.46 6.24 -20.82
CA TYR A 177 7.80 4.94 -20.86
C TYR A 177 6.70 4.92 -19.81
N LEU A 178 5.44 4.91 -20.24
CA LEU A 178 4.28 5.04 -19.35
C LEU A 178 3.50 3.74 -19.33
N THR A 179 3.07 3.28 -18.16
CA THR A 179 2.26 2.08 -18.00
C THR A 179 1.21 2.21 -16.90
N GLN A 180 0.25 1.30 -16.93
CA GLN A 180 -0.74 1.13 -15.88
C GLN A 180 -0.09 0.51 -14.62
N GLY A 181 -0.42 1.05 -13.46
CA GLY A 181 -0.20 0.36 -12.19
C GLY A 181 -1.30 -0.65 -11.91
N PHE A 182 -1.16 -1.45 -10.87
CA PHE A 182 -2.17 -2.32 -10.30
C PHE A 182 -2.61 -3.51 -11.17
N ILE A 183 -2.83 -3.33 -12.47
CA ILE A 183 -3.35 -4.39 -13.37
C ILE A 183 -2.27 -5.35 -13.85
N CYS A 184 -2.65 -6.60 -14.01
CA CYS A 184 -1.79 -7.67 -14.51
C CYS A 184 -2.63 -8.77 -15.17
N ARG A 185 -1.97 -9.83 -15.68
CA ARG A 185 -2.62 -11.10 -15.98
C ARG A 185 -2.33 -12.12 -14.88
N ASN A 186 -3.26 -13.02 -14.64
CA ASN A 186 -2.99 -14.20 -13.80
C ASN A 186 -2.21 -15.28 -14.58
N ALA A 187 -1.90 -16.39 -13.91
CA ALA A 187 -1.18 -17.53 -14.52
C ALA A 187 -1.91 -18.16 -15.72
N TYR A 188 -3.21 -17.91 -15.87
CA TYR A 188 -4.07 -18.43 -16.95
C TYR A 188 -4.25 -17.43 -18.10
N GLY A 189 -3.65 -16.24 -18.00
CA GLY A 189 -3.73 -15.20 -19.02
C GLY A 189 -4.96 -14.28 -18.88
N GLU A 190 -5.78 -14.43 -17.86
CA GLU A 190 -6.95 -13.60 -17.61
C GLU A 190 -6.54 -12.28 -16.94
N VAL A 191 -7.35 -11.23 -17.14
CA VAL A 191 -7.14 -9.94 -16.48
C VAL A 191 -7.29 -10.12 -14.96
N ASP A 192 -6.29 -9.66 -14.25
CA ASP A 192 -6.21 -9.69 -12.80
C ASP A 192 -5.61 -8.38 -12.28
N ASN A 193 -5.49 -8.25 -10.99
CA ASN A 193 -4.85 -7.11 -10.38
C ASN A 193 -3.91 -7.56 -9.25
N LEU A 194 -2.86 -6.78 -9.05
CA LEU A 194 -2.01 -6.90 -7.88
C LEU A 194 -2.83 -6.45 -6.68
N GLN A 195 -2.86 -7.26 -5.63
CA GLN A 195 -3.68 -6.98 -4.45
C GLN A 195 -3.25 -5.69 -3.75
N ARG A 196 -2.97 -5.69 -2.49
CA ARG A 196 -2.67 -4.51 -1.68
C ARG A 196 -1.48 -3.71 -2.22
N GLY A 197 -1.66 -2.38 -2.29
CA GLY A 197 -0.62 -1.45 -2.76
C GLY A 197 -0.31 -1.51 -4.26
N GLY A 198 -1.20 -2.08 -5.07
CA GLY A 198 -1.01 -2.51 -6.45
C GLY A 198 -0.11 -1.65 -7.34
N SER A 199 -0.34 -0.33 -7.43
CA SER A 199 0.50 0.53 -8.29
C SER A 199 1.91 0.76 -7.73
N ASP A 200 2.08 0.80 -6.40
CA ASP A 200 3.40 0.88 -5.76
C ASP A 200 4.16 -0.41 -5.98
N TYR A 201 3.46 -1.54 -5.91
CA TYR A 201 4.02 -2.85 -6.19
C TYR A 201 4.46 -2.97 -7.66
N THR A 202 3.63 -2.51 -8.59
CA THR A 202 3.98 -2.42 -10.01
C THR A 202 5.28 -1.65 -10.21
N ALA A 203 5.42 -0.48 -9.56
CA ALA A 203 6.63 0.33 -9.68
C ALA A 203 7.89 -0.37 -9.15
N SER A 204 7.77 -1.09 -8.04
CA SER A 204 8.88 -1.86 -7.47
C SER A 204 9.29 -3.05 -8.35
N LEU A 205 8.32 -3.79 -8.90
CA LEU A 205 8.56 -4.91 -9.80
C LEU A 205 9.22 -4.45 -11.11
N ILE A 206 8.76 -3.33 -11.67
CA ILE A 206 9.38 -2.73 -12.86
C ILE A 206 10.79 -2.24 -12.51
N GLY A 207 10.96 -1.56 -11.37
CA GLY A 207 12.27 -1.11 -10.91
C GLY A 207 13.28 -2.24 -10.81
N GLU A 208 12.89 -3.38 -10.24
CA GLU A 208 13.71 -4.59 -10.22
C GLU A 208 14.00 -5.11 -11.62
N ALA A 209 12.96 -5.22 -12.47
CA ALA A 209 13.08 -5.79 -13.81
C ALA A 209 14.05 -5.02 -14.72
N ILE A 210 14.10 -3.69 -14.61
CA ILE A 210 14.97 -2.80 -15.40
C ILE A 210 16.26 -2.41 -14.68
N SER A 211 16.49 -2.88 -13.45
CA SER A 211 17.59 -2.47 -12.57
C SER A 211 17.64 -0.94 -12.43
N ALA A 212 16.54 -0.36 -12.00
CA ALA A 212 16.38 1.08 -11.87
C ALA A 212 17.39 1.68 -10.87
N GLU A 213 17.78 2.93 -11.10
CA GLU A 213 18.63 3.68 -10.17
C GLU A 213 17.89 4.06 -8.88
N GLU A 214 16.60 4.36 -9.01
CA GLU A 214 15.73 4.81 -7.93
C GLU A 214 14.27 4.57 -8.30
N ILE A 215 13.44 4.22 -7.32
CA ILE A 215 11.98 4.17 -7.45
C ILE A 215 11.40 5.31 -6.65
N GLN A 216 10.61 6.16 -7.28
CA GLN A 216 9.95 7.31 -6.67
C GLN A 216 8.44 7.06 -6.54
N ILE A 217 7.93 7.12 -5.33
CA ILE A 217 6.49 7.03 -5.03
C ILE A 217 6.00 8.44 -4.72
N TRP A 218 5.29 9.01 -5.68
CA TRP A 218 4.70 10.34 -5.58
C TRP A 218 3.27 10.26 -5.04
N THR A 219 3.03 10.97 -3.96
CA THR A 219 1.76 10.98 -3.21
C THR A 219 1.38 12.43 -2.84
N ASP A 220 0.39 12.62 -1.99
CA ASP A 220 -0.08 13.93 -1.49
C ASP A 220 0.49 14.32 -0.12
N ILE A 221 1.50 13.60 0.35
CA ILE A 221 2.21 13.87 1.61
C ILE A 221 3.72 13.96 1.36
N ASP A 222 4.42 14.69 2.19
CA ASP A 222 5.84 15.01 2.07
C ASP A 222 6.81 13.94 2.61
N GLY A 223 6.34 12.70 2.67
CA GLY A 223 7.10 11.56 3.18
C GLY A 223 6.57 11.05 4.52
N MET A 224 7.38 10.25 5.21
CA MET A 224 7.06 9.76 6.55
C MET A 224 7.45 10.77 7.61
N HIS A 225 6.62 10.88 8.66
CA HIS A 225 6.88 11.68 9.84
C HIS A 225 7.20 10.78 11.05
N ASN A 226 7.88 11.34 12.01
CA ASN A 226 8.24 10.65 13.26
C ASN A 226 7.03 10.29 14.15
N ASN A 227 5.83 10.83 13.83
CA ASN A 227 4.55 10.49 14.44
C ASN A 227 3.40 10.89 13.52
N ASP A 228 2.16 10.55 13.85
CA ASP A 228 0.97 10.95 13.09
C ASP A 228 0.61 12.41 13.36
N PRO A 229 0.75 13.33 12.37
CA PRO A 229 0.45 14.75 12.54
C PRO A 229 -1.04 15.05 12.80
N ARG A 230 -1.93 14.07 12.59
CA ARG A 230 -3.36 14.20 12.92
C ARG A 230 -3.65 13.97 14.40
N VAL A 231 -2.71 13.34 15.12
CA VAL A 231 -2.89 12.93 16.52
C VAL A 231 -2.02 13.75 17.47
N VAL A 232 -0.80 14.09 17.06
CA VAL A 232 0.15 14.88 17.88
C VAL A 232 0.39 16.25 17.27
N ASP A 233 0.61 17.24 18.12
CA ASP A 233 0.70 18.64 17.68
C ASP A 233 2.01 18.98 16.95
N LYS A 234 3.06 18.18 17.16
CA LYS A 234 4.37 18.39 16.55
C LYS A 234 4.93 17.10 16.02
N THR A 235 5.29 17.13 14.72
CA THR A 235 6.00 16.04 14.06
C THR A 235 7.14 16.61 13.21
N ASP A 236 8.18 15.82 13.02
CA ASP A 236 9.28 16.14 12.13
C ASP A 236 9.34 15.08 11.00
N PRO A 237 9.71 15.46 9.76
CA PRO A 237 9.88 14.51 8.66
C PRO A 237 11.04 13.56 8.94
N VAL A 238 10.91 12.32 8.52
CA VAL A 238 11.93 11.27 8.58
C VAL A 238 12.55 11.14 7.20
N HIS A 239 13.76 11.66 7.01
CA HIS A 239 14.40 11.70 5.68
C HIS A 239 15.06 10.38 5.26
N GLN A 240 15.43 9.52 6.22
CA GLN A 240 16.08 8.25 5.96
C GLN A 240 15.48 7.13 6.80
N LEU A 241 15.05 6.04 6.14
CA LEU A 241 14.64 4.79 6.75
C LEU A 241 15.39 3.60 6.16
N HIS A 242 15.67 2.62 6.99
CA HIS A 242 16.00 1.29 6.52
C HIS A 242 14.75 0.58 6.01
N PHE A 243 14.87 -0.35 5.06
CA PHE A 243 13.71 -1.10 4.53
C PHE A 243 12.91 -1.81 5.63
N GLU A 244 13.59 -2.35 6.65
CA GLU A 244 12.91 -3.00 7.78
C GLU A 244 12.15 -1.99 8.65
N GLU A 245 12.72 -0.81 8.91
CA GLU A 245 12.05 0.26 9.64
C GLU A 245 10.78 0.72 8.90
N ALA A 246 10.86 0.87 7.58
CA ALA A 246 9.72 1.23 6.75
C ALA A 246 8.63 0.15 6.74
N ALA A 247 9.02 -1.14 6.74
CA ALA A 247 8.08 -2.26 6.82
C ALA A 247 7.35 -2.29 8.16
N GLU A 248 8.05 -2.07 9.27
CA GLU A 248 7.44 -2.00 10.62
C GLU A 248 6.44 -0.83 10.72
N LEU A 249 6.84 0.37 10.25
CA LEU A 249 5.94 1.54 10.24
C LEU A 249 4.68 1.31 9.40
N ALA A 250 4.84 0.72 8.22
CA ALA A 250 3.73 0.42 7.32
C ALA A 250 2.77 -0.61 7.92
N TYR A 251 3.28 -1.62 8.61
CA TYR A 251 2.47 -2.64 9.28
C TYR A 251 1.68 -2.07 10.46
N PHE A 252 2.29 -1.20 11.26
CA PHE A 252 1.70 -0.62 12.46
C PHE A 252 0.99 0.72 12.26
N GLY A 253 0.62 1.08 11.03
CA GLY A 253 -0.35 2.15 10.81
C GLY A 253 0.10 3.34 9.98
N ALA A 254 1.36 3.43 9.58
CA ALA A 254 1.77 4.41 8.59
C ALA A 254 1.26 3.98 7.20
N LYS A 255 0.04 4.41 6.85
CA LYS A 255 -0.68 4.01 5.63
C LYS A 255 -0.09 4.57 4.32
N ILE A 256 1.21 4.89 4.29
CA ILE A 256 1.86 5.51 3.14
C ILE A 256 2.30 4.45 2.13
N LEU A 257 2.69 3.27 2.60
CA LEU A 257 3.25 2.21 1.80
C LEU A 257 2.84 0.84 2.37
N HIS A 258 2.55 -0.14 1.50
CA HIS A 258 2.36 -1.51 1.97
C HIS A 258 3.71 -2.24 2.02
N PRO A 259 4.05 -2.99 3.09
CA PRO A 259 5.37 -3.62 3.24
C PRO A 259 5.78 -4.52 2.07
N THR A 260 4.83 -5.28 1.52
CA THR A 260 5.12 -6.17 0.37
C THR A 260 5.49 -5.41 -0.90
N CYS A 261 5.03 -4.16 -1.06
CA CYS A 261 5.29 -3.38 -2.27
C CYS A 261 6.75 -2.98 -2.44
N ILE A 262 7.51 -2.89 -1.35
CA ILE A 262 8.93 -2.52 -1.40
C ILE A 262 9.88 -3.72 -1.40
N GLN A 263 9.37 -4.94 -1.29
CA GLN A 263 10.21 -6.14 -1.27
C GLN A 263 11.08 -6.32 -2.53
N PRO A 264 10.56 -6.12 -3.77
CA PRO A 264 11.40 -6.21 -4.96
C PRO A 264 12.55 -5.19 -4.95
N ALA A 265 12.25 -3.95 -4.56
CA ALA A 265 13.26 -2.90 -4.42
C ALA A 265 14.32 -3.25 -3.35
N LYS A 266 13.90 -3.78 -2.20
CA LYS A 266 14.79 -4.23 -1.12
C LYS A 266 15.73 -5.34 -1.60
N TYR A 267 15.20 -6.38 -2.26
CA TYR A 267 16.03 -7.48 -2.76
C TYR A 267 17.01 -7.05 -3.85
N ALA A 268 16.59 -6.11 -4.71
CA ALA A 268 17.44 -5.54 -5.74
C ALA A 268 18.41 -4.45 -5.21
N GLY A 269 18.28 -4.01 -3.95
CA GLY A 269 19.07 -2.95 -3.37
C GLY A 269 18.78 -1.56 -3.95
N ILE A 270 17.60 -1.36 -4.54
CA ILE A 270 17.20 -0.12 -5.19
C ILE A 270 16.55 0.80 -4.16
N PRO A 271 17.01 2.06 -3.99
CA PRO A 271 16.39 3.00 -3.07
C PRO A 271 14.98 3.38 -3.54
N VAL A 272 14.07 3.51 -2.57
CA VAL A 272 12.70 4.01 -2.79
C VAL A 272 12.57 5.38 -2.13
N ARG A 273 12.07 6.38 -2.87
CA ARG A 273 11.78 7.71 -2.33
C ARG A 273 10.30 7.99 -2.30
N LEU A 274 9.82 8.46 -1.16
CA LEU A 274 8.47 8.97 -0.97
C LEU A 274 8.50 10.49 -1.15
N LEU A 275 7.73 11.00 -2.10
CA LEU A 275 7.77 12.40 -2.53
C LEU A 275 6.37 12.99 -2.62
N ASN A 276 6.25 14.30 -2.43
CA ASN A 276 4.99 15.02 -2.49
C ASN A 276 4.76 15.62 -3.88
N THR A 277 3.69 15.21 -4.55
CA THR A 277 3.31 15.80 -5.85
C THR A 277 2.90 17.27 -5.74
N MET A 278 2.40 17.69 -4.56
CA MET A 278 1.95 19.07 -4.31
C MET A 278 3.10 19.99 -3.88
N ASP A 279 4.19 19.41 -3.37
CA ASP A 279 5.43 20.11 -3.01
C ASP A 279 6.63 19.30 -3.52
N PRO A 280 6.93 19.39 -4.84
CA PRO A 280 8.00 18.60 -5.47
C PRO A 280 9.41 18.95 -5.00
N ASP A 281 9.59 20.07 -4.34
CA ASP A 281 10.88 20.51 -3.82
C ASP A 281 11.12 20.03 -2.38
N ALA A 282 10.11 19.44 -1.72
CA ALA A 282 10.27 18.78 -0.43
C ALA A 282 11.23 17.58 -0.54
N GLU A 283 12.10 17.41 0.46
CA GLU A 283 13.13 16.36 0.46
C GLU A 283 12.53 14.95 0.46
N GLY A 284 11.38 14.77 1.13
CA GLY A 284 10.70 13.49 1.27
C GLY A 284 11.44 12.50 2.17
N THR A 285 11.10 11.21 2.00
CA THR A 285 11.74 10.10 2.73
C THR A 285 12.44 9.15 1.77
N THR A 286 13.70 8.85 2.03
CA THR A 286 14.45 7.81 1.32
C THR A 286 14.45 6.52 2.12
N ILE A 287 14.05 5.42 1.51
CA ILE A 287 14.05 4.07 2.07
C ILE A 287 15.14 3.27 1.35
N SER A 288 16.12 2.75 2.08
CA SER A 288 17.27 2.04 1.49
C SER A 288 17.86 1.03 2.48
N ASN A 289 18.95 0.36 2.12
CA ASN A 289 19.72 -0.51 3.02
C ASN A 289 20.63 0.27 4.00
N LYS A 290 20.56 1.61 4.02
CA LYS A 290 21.38 2.42 4.91
C LYS A 290 20.78 2.43 6.32
N THR A 291 21.54 1.98 7.31
CA THR A 291 21.17 2.02 8.73
C THR A 291 21.75 3.26 9.39
N GLU A 292 20.94 3.94 10.19
CA GLU A 292 21.39 4.97 11.14
C GLU A 292 21.38 4.38 12.55
N TYR A 293 22.53 3.92 12.98
CA TYR A 293 22.71 3.13 14.21
C TYR A 293 22.19 3.85 15.48
N GLY A 294 21.47 3.08 16.31
CA GLY A 294 20.98 3.52 17.62
C GLY A 294 19.93 4.64 17.58
N LYS A 295 19.34 4.94 16.39
CA LYS A 295 18.35 6.01 16.26
C LYS A 295 16.93 5.44 16.26
N ILE A 296 16.07 6.01 17.11
CA ILE A 296 14.62 5.88 16.99
C ILE A 296 14.15 6.82 15.88
N LYS A 297 13.34 6.30 14.96
CA LYS A 297 12.90 6.99 13.76
C LYS A 297 11.49 7.56 13.88
N ALA A 298 10.56 6.71 14.32
CA ALA A 298 9.15 7.09 14.34
C ALA A 298 8.36 6.25 15.34
N ILE A 299 7.14 6.72 15.59
CA ILE A 299 6.12 6.05 16.39
C ILE A 299 4.90 5.87 15.49
N ALA A 300 4.34 4.66 15.48
CA ALA A 300 3.12 4.34 14.76
C ALA A 300 2.08 3.74 15.71
N ALA A 301 0.81 3.75 15.31
CA ALA A 301 -0.25 3.13 16.08
C ALA A 301 -1.28 2.45 15.19
N LYS A 302 -1.73 1.26 15.60
CA LYS A 302 -2.73 0.45 14.91
C LYS A 302 -3.94 0.24 15.81
N ASP A 303 -5.08 0.74 15.37
CA ASP A 303 -6.35 0.68 16.11
C ASP A 303 -7.12 -0.62 15.83
N ASN A 304 -8.27 -0.75 16.50
CA ASN A 304 -9.20 -1.88 16.34
C ASN A 304 -8.58 -3.24 16.68
N ILE A 305 -7.72 -3.28 17.68
CA ILE A 305 -7.05 -4.51 18.10
C ILE A 305 -7.88 -5.22 19.18
N THR A 306 -7.95 -6.53 19.08
CA THR A 306 -8.53 -7.42 20.09
C THR A 306 -7.42 -8.28 20.70
N ALA A 307 -7.29 -8.24 22.01
CA ALA A 307 -6.39 -9.11 22.75
C ALA A 307 -7.12 -10.36 23.22
N ILE A 308 -6.53 -11.53 22.98
CA ILE A 308 -7.04 -12.83 23.41
C ILE A 308 -5.98 -13.46 24.31
N LYS A 309 -6.36 -13.81 25.55
CA LYS A 309 -5.48 -14.50 26.48
C LYS A 309 -6.06 -15.86 26.81
N ILE A 310 -5.28 -16.89 26.59
CA ILE A 310 -5.56 -18.24 27.09
C ILE A 310 -4.64 -18.60 28.24
N LYS A 311 -5.21 -19.04 29.34
CA LYS A 311 -4.49 -19.54 30.52
C LYS A 311 -4.83 -21.03 30.72
N SER A 312 -3.80 -21.88 30.80
CA SER A 312 -3.98 -23.31 30.89
C SER A 312 -2.88 -23.95 31.74
N SER A 313 -3.27 -24.66 32.78
CA SER A 313 -2.34 -25.51 33.53
C SER A 313 -1.81 -26.70 32.70
N ARG A 314 -2.52 -27.05 31.61
CA ARG A 314 -2.09 -28.08 30.65
C ARG A 314 -0.92 -27.63 29.76
N MET A 315 -0.60 -26.35 29.75
CA MET A 315 0.55 -25.81 29.02
C MET A 315 1.86 -26.17 29.74
N LEU A 316 1.84 -26.22 31.07
CA LEU A 316 3.01 -26.57 31.86
C LEU A 316 3.50 -27.96 31.51
N LEU A 317 4.77 -28.08 31.09
CA LEU A 317 5.42 -29.33 30.67
C LEU A 317 4.80 -30.01 29.43
N ALA A 318 3.85 -29.37 28.73
CA ALA A 318 3.21 -29.95 27.55
C ALA A 318 3.90 -29.51 26.26
N THR A 319 4.40 -30.48 25.50
CA THR A 319 4.84 -30.22 24.13
C THR A 319 3.65 -30.05 23.18
N GLY A 320 3.74 -29.09 22.24
CA GLY A 320 2.74 -28.91 21.19
C GLY A 320 1.51 -28.08 21.56
N PHE A 321 1.42 -27.48 22.75
CA PHE A 321 0.30 -26.60 23.11
C PHE A 321 0.19 -25.40 22.18
N LEU A 322 1.28 -24.70 21.93
CA LEU A 322 1.31 -23.54 21.03
C LEU A 322 0.90 -23.92 19.61
N ARG A 323 1.32 -25.08 19.11
CA ARG A 323 0.89 -25.59 17.80
C ARG A 323 -0.62 -25.64 17.72
N LYS A 324 -1.30 -26.22 18.72
CA LYS A 324 -2.77 -26.32 18.74
C LYS A 324 -3.44 -24.93 18.78
N VAL A 325 -2.85 -23.98 19.48
CA VAL A 325 -3.34 -22.60 19.50
C VAL A 325 -3.23 -21.99 18.11
N PHE A 326 -2.08 -22.08 17.44
CA PHE A 326 -1.89 -21.54 16.10
C PHE A 326 -2.74 -22.23 15.04
N GLU A 327 -2.94 -23.56 15.11
CA GLU A 327 -3.83 -24.31 14.22
C GLU A 327 -5.28 -23.77 14.24
N ILE A 328 -5.75 -23.27 15.39
CA ILE A 328 -7.08 -22.65 15.49
C ILE A 328 -7.11 -21.36 14.66
N PHE A 329 -6.13 -20.46 14.84
CA PHE A 329 -6.08 -19.20 14.08
C PHE A 329 -5.89 -19.44 12.57
N GLU A 330 -5.07 -20.43 12.19
CA GLU A 330 -4.89 -20.87 10.81
C GLU A 330 -6.22 -21.34 10.19
N SER A 331 -6.98 -22.17 10.90
CA SER A 331 -8.27 -22.72 10.44
C SER A 331 -9.30 -21.62 10.14
N TYR A 332 -9.22 -20.50 10.84
CA TYR A 332 -10.07 -19.33 10.64
C TYR A 332 -9.38 -18.22 9.83
N GLN A 333 -8.24 -18.50 9.22
CA GLN A 333 -7.46 -17.54 8.40
C GLN A 333 -7.27 -16.17 9.11
N THR A 334 -7.00 -16.21 10.42
CA THR A 334 -6.85 -15.03 11.26
C THR A 334 -5.40 -14.85 11.65
N SER A 335 -4.81 -13.72 11.20
CA SER A 335 -3.42 -13.35 11.52
C SER A 335 -3.29 -12.89 12.97
N ILE A 336 -2.16 -13.20 13.59
CA ILE A 336 -1.78 -12.74 14.93
C ILE A 336 -0.75 -11.62 14.76
N ASP A 337 -0.99 -10.44 15.38
CA ASP A 337 -0.06 -9.31 15.32
C ASP A 337 1.05 -9.41 16.38
N MET A 338 0.66 -9.61 17.63
CA MET A 338 1.57 -9.73 18.77
C MET A 338 1.31 -11.01 19.53
N ILE A 339 2.37 -11.61 20.08
CA ILE A 339 2.27 -12.76 20.96
C ILE A 339 3.21 -12.58 22.16
N CYS A 340 2.69 -12.89 23.34
CA CYS A 340 3.50 -13.00 24.57
C CYS A 340 3.14 -14.30 25.28
N THR A 341 4.15 -15.05 25.69
CA THR A 341 3.98 -16.36 26.33
C THR A 341 4.58 -16.40 27.72
N SER A 342 3.99 -17.23 28.58
CA SER A 342 4.56 -17.66 29.85
C SER A 342 4.38 -19.19 29.97
N GLU A 343 4.85 -19.78 31.08
CA GLU A 343 4.70 -21.23 31.31
C GLU A 343 3.24 -21.72 31.32
N VAL A 344 2.29 -20.86 31.65
CA VAL A 344 0.87 -21.21 31.85
C VAL A 344 -0.11 -20.38 31.05
N GLY A 345 0.37 -19.50 30.17
CA GLY A 345 -0.52 -18.61 29.43
C GLY A 345 0.09 -18.06 28.15
N VAL A 346 -0.79 -17.81 27.18
CA VAL A 346 -0.47 -17.12 25.92
C VAL A 346 -1.41 -15.95 25.77
N SER A 347 -0.86 -14.78 25.48
CA SER A 347 -1.62 -13.59 25.07
C SER A 347 -1.30 -13.28 23.63
N MET A 348 -2.31 -13.04 22.82
CA MET A 348 -2.21 -12.76 21.38
C MET A 348 -3.05 -11.55 21.05
N SER A 349 -2.70 -10.82 20.02
CA SER A 349 -3.53 -9.76 19.46
C SER A 349 -3.87 -10.04 18.01
N ILE A 350 -5.08 -9.63 17.60
CA ILE A 350 -5.59 -9.71 16.23
C ILE A 350 -6.24 -8.39 15.83
N ASP A 351 -6.16 -8.05 14.56
CA ASP A 351 -6.81 -6.88 13.94
C ASP A 351 -8.11 -7.24 13.19
N ASN A 352 -8.34 -8.54 12.96
CA ASN A 352 -9.55 -9.05 12.31
C ASN A 352 -10.36 -9.91 13.29
N SER A 353 -11.51 -9.40 13.69
CA SER A 353 -12.43 -10.06 14.64
C SER A 353 -13.58 -10.81 13.98
N ALA A 354 -13.56 -11.04 12.66
CA ALA A 354 -14.67 -11.66 11.92
C ALA A 354 -15.03 -13.07 12.48
N HIS A 355 -14.04 -13.84 12.93
CA HIS A 355 -14.20 -15.17 13.50
C HIS A 355 -13.85 -15.25 14.99
N LEU A 356 -13.92 -14.10 15.70
CA LEU A 356 -13.53 -14.05 17.10
C LEU A 356 -14.31 -15.04 17.97
N GLY A 357 -15.61 -15.19 17.74
CA GLY A 357 -16.49 -16.07 18.51
C GLY A 357 -16.05 -17.53 18.42
N GLU A 358 -15.86 -18.00 17.18
CA GLU A 358 -15.46 -19.36 16.88
C GLU A 358 -14.06 -19.68 17.41
N ILE A 359 -13.11 -18.75 17.24
CA ILE A 359 -11.74 -18.86 17.76
C ILE A 359 -11.77 -19.00 19.29
N VAL A 360 -12.53 -18.15 19.97
CA VAL A 360 -12.65 -18.19 21.45
C VAL A 360 -13.26 -19.49 21.92
N ASP A 361 -14.29 -20.01 21.24
CA ASP A 361 -14.95 -21.27 21.63
C ASP A 361 -14.04 -22.47 21.42
N GLU A 362 -13.22 -22.48 20.36
CA GLU A 362 -12.20 -23.53 20.17
C GLU A 362 -11.09 -23.44 21.24
N LEU A 363 -10.60 -22.22 21.55
CA LEU A 363 -9.57 -22.02 22.56
C LEU A 363 -10.03 -22.43 23.96
N LYS A 364 -11.31 -22.23 24.31
CA LYS A 364 -11.89 -22.66 25.61
C LYS A 364 -11.76 -24.15 25.88
N LYS A 365 -11.63 -24.98 24.85
CA LYS A 365 -11.39 -26.45 24.99
C LYS A 365 -10.02 -26.73 25.65
N TYR A 366 -9.10 -25.78 25.57
CA TYR A 366 -7.72 -25.95 26.05
C TYR A 366 -7.39 -25.14 27.30
N GLY A 367 -8.21 -24.15 27.68
CA GLY A 367 -7.97 -23.33 28.86
C GLY A 367 -9.03 -22.26 29.11
N THR A 368 -8.78 -21.43 30.09
CA THR A 368 -9.60 -20.25 30.36
C THR A 368 -9.22 -19.12 29.40
N VAL A 369 -10.20 -18.60 28.66
CA VAL A 369 -9.99 -17.56 27.68
C VAL A 369 -10.59 -16.25 28.18
N THR A 370 -9.83 -15.17 28.07
CA THR A 370 -10.29 -13.78 28.28
C THR A 370 -10.03 -12.98 27.02
N VAL A 371 -10.94 -12.04 26.73
CA VAL A 371 -10.88 -11.17 25.55
C VAL A 371 -11.00 -9.73 26.00
N ASP A 372 -10.07 -8.90 25.52
CA ASP A 372 -10.09 -7.44 25.68
C ASP A 372 -10.21 -6.80 24.30
N THR A 373 -11.30 -6.10 24.04
CA THR A 373 -11.56 -5.36 22.77
C THR A 373 -11.18 -3.89 22.91
N ASN A 374 -11.26 -3.12 21.82
CA ASN A 374 -10.94 -1.70 21.80
C ASN A 374 -9.50 -1.41 22.31
N MET A 375 -8.58 -2.20 21.79
CA MET A 375 -7.16 -2.03 22.08
C MET A 375 -6.45 -1.38 20.89
N CYS A 376 -5.27 -0.83 21.17
CA CYS A 376 -4.40 -0.19 20.20
C CYS A 376 -2.97 -0.71 20.41
N ILE A 377 -2.30 -1.08 19.31
CA ILE A 377 -0.86 -1.34 19.33
C ILE A 377 -0.15 -0.02 19.06
N VAL A 378 0.76 0.39 19.95
CA VAL A 378 1.68 1.50 19.74
C VAL A 378 3.07 0.91 19.53
N CYS A 379 3.71 1.27 18.42
CA CYS A 379 5.00 0.76 18.00
C CYS A 379 6.03 1.88 17.93
N VAL A 380 7.16 1.71 18.58
CA VAL A 380 8.35 2.57 18.44
C VAL A 380 9.32 1.89 17.48
N VAL A 381 9.69 2.60 16.42
CA VAL A 381 10.48 2.06 15.31
C VAL A 381 11.81 2.79 15.17
N GLY A 382 12.86 2.04 14.92
CA GLY A 382 14.21 2.53 14.69
C GLY A 382 15.23 1.40 14.68
N ASP A 383 16.51 1.70 14.76
CA ASP A 383 17.55 0.71 15.02
C ASP A 383 17.58 0.39 16.52
N LEU A 384 16.81 -0.63 16.90
CA LEU A 384 16.60 -1.09 18.28
C LEU A 384 17.27 -2.45 18.51
N ASP A 385 18.46 -2.65 17.91
CA ASP A 385 19.25 -3.84 18.18
C ASP A 385 19.51 -3.99 19.68
N TRP A 386 19.44 -5.22 20.18
CA TRP A 386 19.58 -5.53 21.60
C TRP A 386 20.89 -5.05 22.23
N SER A 387 21.91 -4.76 21.42
CA SER A 387 23.18 -4.19 21.88
C SER A 387 23.13 -2.68 22.11
N ASN A 388 22.11 -1.99 21.59
CA ASN A 388 21.84 -0.58 21.87
C ASN A 388 21.24 -0.47 23.28
N ILE A 389 21.71 0.47 24.08
CA ILE A 389 21.24 0.62 25.46
C ILE A 389 20.35 1.84 25.62
N GLY A 390 19.30 1.67 26.43
CA GLY A 390 18.50 2.77 26.98
C GLY A 390 17.22 3.13 26.22
N PHE A 391 17.00 2.63 25.03
CA PHE A 391 15.78 2.92 24.27
C PHE A 391 14.52 2.34 24.93
N GLU A 392 14.62 1.16 25.55
CA GLU A 392 13.52 0.54 26.29
C GLU A 392 13.10 1.43 27.46
N THR A 393 14.08 1.99 28.16
CA THR A 393 13.84 2.88 29.28
C THR A 393 13.10 4.15 28.83
N LEU A 394 13.48 4.74 27.70
CA LEU A 394 12.80 5.90 27.13
C LEU A 394 11.32 5.61 26.81
N ALA A 395 11.06 4.48 26.18
CA ALA A 395 9.73 4.08 25.79
C ALA A 395 8.86 3.76 27.03
N LEU A 396 9.40 3.00 28.01
CA LEU A 396 8.67 2.64 29.23
C LEU A 396 8.45 3.84 30.16
N ASP A 397 9.41 4.76 30.29
CA ASP A 397 9.24 6.00 31.07
C ASP A 397 8.12 6.88 30.48
N ALA A 398 8.05 6.97 29.16
CA ALA A 398 6.98 7.71 28.48
C ALA A 398 5.58 7.12 28.76
N LEU A 399 5.49 5.81 28.96
CA LEU A 399 4.24 5.09 29.19
C LEU A 399 3.94 4.78 30.67
N LYS A 400 4.74 5.28 31.63
CA LYS A 400 4.59 4.95 33.07
C LYS A 400 3.22 5.21 33.68
N ASP A 401 2.48 6.18 33.14
CA ASP A 401 1.13 6.56 33.60
C ASP A 401 0.01 5.96 32.72
N ILE A 402 0.34 5.00 31.86
CA ILE A 402 -0.58 4.35 30.92
C ILE A 402 -0.57 2.84 31.19
N PRO A 403 -1.75 2.21 31.39
CA PRO A 403 -1.81 0.76 31.56
C PRO A 403 -1.37 0.04 30.28
N VAL A 404 -0.26 -0.70 30.34
CA VAL A 404 0.24 -1.52 29.24
C VAL A 404 -0.20 -2.97 29.42
N ARG A 405 -0.91 -3.51 28.45
CA ARG A 405 -1.47 -4.87 28.48
C ARG A 405 -0.49 -5.92 28.02
N MET A 406 0.33 -5.61 27.00
CA MET A 406 1.38 -6.48 26.45
C MET A 406 2.55 -5.61 25.99
N VAL A 407 3.74 -6.19 26.05
CA VAL A 407 4.95 -5.65 25.42
C VAL A 407 5.54 -6.74 24.53
N SER A 408 5.90 -6.40 23.30
CA SER A 408 6.59 -7.30 22.39
C SER A 408 7.88 -6.64 21.93
N TYR A 409 8.99 -7.33 22.18
CA TYR A 409 10.33 -6.97 21.74
C TYR A 409 11.16 -8.25 21.50
N GLY A 410 12.12 -8.19 20.61
CA GLY A 410 13.05 -9.31 20.32
C GLY A 410 12.60 -10.19 19.13
N GLY A 411 11.42 -9.96 18.55
CA GLY A 411 11.03 -10.57 17.28
C GLY A 411 11.59 -9.84 16.07
N SER A 412 11.92 -8.56 16.24
CA SER A 412 12.56 -7.69 15.26
C SER A 412 13.54 -6.78 16.00
N ASN A 413 14.66 -6.43 15.33
CA ASN A 413 15.61 -5.43 15.83
C ASN A 413 15.18 -3.99 15.52
N TYR A 414 14.01 -3.80 14.93
CA TYR A 414 13.57 -2.50 14.42
C TYR A 414 12.32 -1.97 15.10
N ASN A 415 11.72 -2.74 16.01
CA ASN A 415 10.56 -2.26 16.75
C ASN A 415 10.50 -2.75 18.20
N ILE A 416 9.82 -1.97 19.04
CA ILE A 416 9.23 -2.39 20.30
C ILE A 416 7.76 -1.98 20.30
N SER A 417 6.86 -2.90 20.60
CA SER A 417 5.41 -2.71 20.51
C SER A 417 4.73 -2.86 21.86
N PHE A 418 3.77 -1.98 22.12
CA PHE A 418 2.99 -1.91 23.36
C PHE A 418 1.51 -2.03 23.02
N LEU A 419 0.80 -2.93 23.67
CA LEU A 419 -0.65 -3.02 23.57
C LEU A 419 -1.28 -2.24 24.75
N ILE A 420 -2.06 -1.23 24.41
CA ILE A 420 -2.75 -0.34 25.35
C ILE A 420 -4.23 -0.25 25.01
N ARG A 421 -5.04 0.42 25.83
CA ARG A 421 -6.42 0.75 25.49
C ARG A 421 -6.45 1.83 24.40
N GLU A 422 -7.41 1.74 23.51
CA GLU A 422 -7.58 2.73 22.42
C GLU A 422 -7.82 4.15 22.95
N GLU A 423 -8.53 4.29 24.09
CA GLU A 423 -8.76 5.58 24.76
C GLU A 423 -7.47 6.28 25.22
N ASP A 424 -6.40 5.52 25.48
CA ASP A 424 -5.11 6.04 25.91
C ASP A 424 -4.17 6.39 24.73
N LYS A 425 -4.53 6.05 23.49
CA LYS A 425 -3.70 6.20 22.29
C LYS A 425 -3.10 7.59 22.14
N LYS A 426 -3.94 8.63 22.16
CA LYS A 426 -3.47 10.02 21.97
C LYS A 426 -2.43 10.41 23.03
N ARG A 427 -2.70 10.08 24.28
CA ARG A 427 -1.81 10.36 25.40
C ARG A 427 -0.48 9.59 25.26
N ALA A 428 -0.55 8.32 24.86
CA ALA A 428 0.64 7.50 24.63
C ALA A 428 1.52 8.06 23.52
N LEU A 429 0.94 8.39 22.35
CA LEU A 429 1.67 8.96 21.22
C LEU A 429 2.31 10.30 21.58
N GLN A 430 1.61 11.16 22.31
CA GLN A 430 2.12 12.45 22.74
C GLN A 430 3.27 12.30 23.76
N ASN A 431 3.12 11.43 24.76
CA ASN A 431 4.16 11.17 25.76
C ASN A 431 5.43 10.59 25.12
N LEU A 432 5.28 9.59 24.25
CA LEU A 432 6.38 8.98 23.51
C LEU A 432 7.08 10.01 22.63
N SER A 433 6.32 10.81 21.89
CA SER A 433 6.86 11.86 21.02
C SER A 433 7.69 12.87 21.82
N ASN A 434 7.13 13.38 22.91
CA ASN A 434 7.80 14.35 23.78
C ASN A 434 9.07 13.76 24.42
N THR A 435 9.01 12.52 24.91
CA THR A 435 10.14 11.89 25.60
C THR A 435 11.26 11.51 24.65
N ILE A 436 10.93 10.99 23.46
CA ILE A 436 11.90 10.45 22.52
C ILE A 436 12.50 11.54 21.64
N PHE A 437 11.68 12.44 21.09
CA PHE A 437 12.12 13.39 20.07
C PHE A 437 12.32 14.82 20.57
N TYR A 438 11.61 15.24 21.63
CA TYR A 438 11.56 16.64 22.05
C TYR A 438 11.98 16.92 23.49
N LYS A 439 12.34 15.87 24.26
CA LYS A 439 12.92 16.06 25.60
C LYS A 439 14.34 16.64 25.44
N LYS A 440 14.51 17.87 25.91
CA LYS A 440 15.83 18.49 26.07
C LYS A 440 16.50 18.01 27.35
#